data_d7171cb29211fa921d1d03d316017988
#
_entry.id   d7171cb29211fa921d1d03d316017988
#
_cell.length_a   1.000
_cell.length_b   1.000
_cell.length_c   1.000
_cell.angle_alpha   90.00
_cell.angle_beta   90.00
_cell.angle_gamma   90.00
#
_symmetry.space_group_name_H-M   'P 1'
#
loop_
_entity.id
_entity.type
_entity.pdbx_description
1 polymer ?
#
loop_
_entity_poly.entity_id
_entity_poly.type
_entity_poly.pdbx_seq_one_letter_code
_entity_poly.pdbx_strand_id
1 'polypeptide(L)'
;KDYDNSDKNFPVIYMHDAQNLFDKKTSFAGEWEVDETLNKMNAQLIIIGIEHGNDKRIDELTPFTNEKYGGGNGENYVRFIIKTLKPKVDSLYRTKSNAKNTAIFGSSLGGLISFYAVIKHPNVFGKAGVFSPSFWFSDEVYSLMEKSETSKAKIFFLCGDKENETMVSDLKKMQTLLDRNRCYCLKL
;
A
#
# COMPACT_ATOMS: atom_id res chain seq x y z
N LYS A 1 19.64 9.04 -4.73
CA LYS A 1 20.83 9.85 -4.48
C LYS A 1 21.67 9.25 -3.37
N ASP A 2 22.96 9.30 -3.42
CA ASP A 2 23.95 8.81 -2.43
C ASP A 2 23.98 7.29 -2.20
N TYR A 3 23.18 6.49 -2.92
CA TYR A 3 23.22 5.03 -2.77
C TYR A 3 24.62 4.47 -3.08
N ASP A 4 25.21 4.86 -4.21
CA ASP A 4 26.51 4.33 -4.65
C ASP A 4 27.72 4.93 -3.88
N ASN A 5 27.51 6.05 -3.18
CA ASN A 5 28.54 6.79 -2.47
C ASN A 5 28.51 6.58 -0.94
N SER A 6 27.77 5.61 -0.44
CA SER A 6 27.69 5.34 1.01
C SER A 6 27.32 3.89 1.30
N ASP A 7 27.75 3.39 2.46
CA ASP A 7 27.37 2.05 2.99
C ASP A 7 26.07 2.08 3.80
N LYS A 8 25.30 3.16 3.73
CA LYS A 8 24.06 3.30 4.50
C LYS A 8 22.98 2.36 3.99
N ASN A 9 22.14 1.90 4.90
CA ASN A 9 20.91 1.19 4.58
C ASN A 9 19.74 2.15 4.51
N PHE A 10 18.79 1.87 3.61
CA PHE A 10 17.68 2.75 3.28
C PHE A 10 16.32 2.13 3.62
N PRO A 11 15.32 2.91 4.07
CA PRO A 11 13.95 2.43 4.16
C PRO A 11 13.41 2.05 2.79
N VAL A 12 12.43 1.15 2.75
CA VAL A 12 11.85 0.62 1.52
C VAL A 12 10.35 0.90 1.48
N ILE A 13 9.87 1.34 0.32
CA ILE A 13 8.45 1.43 0.02
C ILE A 13 8.13 0.47 -1.13
N TYR A 14 7.22 -0.46 -0.90
CA TYR A 14 6.62 -1.29 -1.94
C TYR A 14 5.39 -0.57 -2.48
N MET A 15 5.31 -0.34 -3.80
CA MET A 15 4.23 0.38 -4.43
C MET A 15 3.55 -0.48 -5.49
N HIS A 16 2.24 -0.59 -5.42
CA HIS A 16 1.42 -1.31 -6.39
C HIS A 16 1.25 -0.52 -7.68
N ASP A 17 0.82 -1.21 -8.74
CA ASP A 17 0.55 -0.64 -10.05
C ASP A 17 1.76 0.12 -10.63
N ALA A 18 2.92 -0.55 -10.65
CA ALA A 18 4.20 0.05 -11.05
C ALA A 18 4.20 0.69 -12.44
N GLN A 19 3.31 0.25 -13.32
CA GLN A 19 3.09 0.82 -14.66
C GLN A 19 2.77 2.32 -14.62
N ASN A 20 2.20 2.80 -13.49
CA ASN A 20 1.78 4.20 -13.32
C ASN A 20 2.81 5.08 -12.59
N LEU A 21 3.92 4.52 -12.09
CA LEU A 21 4.75 5.23 -11.12
C LEU A 21 5.80 6.14 -11.74
N PHE A 22 6.41 5.74 -12.87
CA PHE A 22 7.68 6.28 -13.32
C PHE A 22 7.74 6.69 -14.81
N ASP A 23 6.75 6.38 -15.63
CA ASP A 23 6.74 6.72 -17.05
C ASP A 23 5.30 6.87 -17.56
N LYS A 24 5.03 8.02 -18.14
CA LYS A 24 3.75 8.33 -18.78
C LYS A 24 3.37 7.34 -19.87
N LYS A 25 4.36 6.74 -20.55
CA LYS A 25 4.11 5.80 -21.66
C LYS A 25 3.56 4.45 -21.19
N THR A 26 3.91 4.03 -19.97
CA THR A 26 3.44 2.78 -19.37
C THR A 26 2.17 2.97 -18.56
N SER A 27 1.88 4.21 -18.18
CA SER A 27 0.74 4.56 -17.33
C SER A 27 -0.58 4.48 -18.09
N PHE A 28 -1.58 3.81 -17.48
CA PHE A 28 -2.95 3.75 -18.01
C PHE A 28 -3.88 4.80 -17.36
N ALA A 29 -3.51 5.35 -16.19
CA ALA A 29 -4.35 6.28 -15.42
C ALA A 29 -3.68 7.64 -15.13
N GLY A 30 -2.57 7.93 -15.82
CA GLY A 30 -1.70 9.07 -15.56
C GLY A 30 -0.50 8.66 -14.71
N GLU A 31 0.64 9.25 -15.02
CA GLU A 31 1.88 9.03 -14.27
C GLU A 31 1.82 9.69 -12.89
N TRP A 32 2.38 9.01 -11.90
CA TRP A 32 2.43 9.53 -10.53
C TRP A 32 3.69 10.36 -10.24
N GLU A 33 4.63 10.44 -11.18
CA GLU A 33 5.87 11.21 -11.06
C GLU A 33 6.60 10.93 -9.73
N VAL A 34 6.72 9.64 -9.38
CA VAL A 34 7.26 9.22 -8.08
C VAL A 34 8.75 9.55 -7.97
N ASP A 35 9.53 9.28 -9.00
CA ASP A 35 10.97 9.55 -9.02
C ASP A 35 11.27 11.04 -9.10
N GLU A 36 10.52 11.84 -9.86
CA GLU A 36 10.65 13.30 -9.88
C GLU A 36 10.34 13.89 -8.49
N THR A 37 9.24 13.45 -7.88
CA THR A 37 8.83 13.90 -6.55
C THR A 37 9.89 13.56 -5.50
N LEU A 38 10.39 12.33 -5.49
CA LEU A 38 11.41 11.89 -4.54
C LEU A 38 12.75 12.60 -4.77
N ASN A 39 13.11 12.85 -6.03
CA ASN A 39 14.31 13.62 -6.39
C ASN A 39 14.18 15.07 -5.91
N LYS A 40 13.03 15.71 -6.13
CA LYS A 40 12.75 17.07 -5.65
C LYS A 40 12.80 17.17 -4.12
N MET A 41 12.30 16.15 -3.42
CA MET A 41 12.34 16.05 -1.96
C MET A 41 13.71 15.66 -1.41
N ASN A 42 14.67 15.29 -2.27
CA ASN A 42 15.95 14.70 -1.88
C ASN A 42 15.78 13.48 -0.94
N ALA A 43 14.75 12.68 -1.19
CA ALA A 43 14.38 11.55 -0.34
C ALA A 43 15.43 10.43 -0.42
N GLN A 44 15.79 9.88 0.75
CA GLN A 44 16.77 8.79 0.87
C GLN A 44 16.04 7.49 1.19
N LEU A 45 15.50 6.81 0.19
CA LEU A 45 14.77 5.56 0.30
C LEU A 45 14.86 4.74 -1.00
N ILE A 46 14.42 3.50 -0.94
CA ILE A 46 14.30 2.60 -2.08
C ILE A 46 12.81 2.41 -2.39
N ILE A 47 12.45 2.55 -3.67
CA ILE A 47 11.11 2.19 -4.17
C ILE A 47 11.19 0.85 -4.89
N ILE A 48 10.28 -0.04 -4.55
CA ILE A 48 10.03 -1.29 -5.28
C ILE A 48 8.64 -1.19 -5.90
N GLY A 49 8.60 -0.88 -7.17
CA GLY A 49 7.37 -0.92 -7.95
C GLY A 49 6.97 -2.36 -8.27
N ILE A 50 5.71 -2.70 -8.06
CA ILE A 50 5.15 -4.02 -8.34
C ILE A 50 4.10 -3.85 -9.44
N GLU A 51 4.40 -4.36 -10.63
CA GLU A 51 3.42 -4.37 -11.72
C GLU A 51 2.27 -5.29 -11.38
N HIS A 52 1.06 -4.91 -11.76
CA HIS A 52 -0.09 -5.78 -11.67
C HIS A 52 -0.14 -6.77 -12.85
N GLY A 53 -0.78 -7.92 -12.64
CA GLY A 53 -0.90 -8.99 -13.63
C GLY A 53 -2.00 -8.75 -14.68
N ASN A 54 -2.22 -7.51 -15.13
CA ASN A 54 -3.25 -7.14 -16.10
C ASN A 54 -4.64 -7.66 -15.69
N ASP A 55 -5.19 -8.65 -16.39
CA ASP A 55 -6.51 -9.23 -16.09
C ASP A 55 -6.62 -9.84 -14.69
N LYS A 56 -5.49 -10.13 -14.05
CA LYS A 56 -5.44 -10.64 -12.67
C LYS A 56 -5.40 -9.55 -11.61
N ARG A 57 -5.36 -8.27 -11.99
CA ARG A 57 -5.23 -7.17 -11.05
C ARG A 57 -6.30 -7.18 -9.95
N ILE A 58 -7.55 -7.50 -10.31
CA ILE A 58 -8.63 -7.60 -9.33
C ILE A 58 -8.35 -8.75 -8.36
N ASP A 59 -7.97 -9.93 -8.83
CA ASP A 59 -7.64 -11.07 -7.98
C ASP A 59 -6.48 -10.75 -7.04
N GLU A 60 -5.41 -10.14 -7.54
CA GLU A 60 -4.19 -9.85 -6.81
C GLU A 60 -4.39 -8.75 -5.75
N LEU A 61 -5.15 -7.71 -6.08
CA LEU A 61 -5.25 -6.53 -5.22
C LEU A 61 -6.51 -6.52 -4.32
N THR A 62 -7.28 -7.61 -4.30
CA THR A 62 -8.44 -7.74 -3.42
C THR A 62 -8.33 -8.96 -2.51
N PRO A 63 -8.33 -8.76 -1.18
CA PRO A 63 -8.26 -9.86 -0.22
C PRO A 63 -9.62 -10.55 0.02
N PHE A 64 -10.69 -9.97 -0.48
CA PHE A 64 -12.06 -10.43 -0.33
C PHE A 64 -12.69 -10.65 -1.71
N THR A 65 -13.63 -11.59 -1.81
CA THR A 65 -14.38 -11.83 -3.05
C THR A 65 -15.55 -10.87 -3.14
N ASN A 66 -15.76 -10.31 -4.32
CA ASN A 66 -16.97 -9.53 -4.64
C ASN A 66 -17.86 -10.32 -5.59
N GLU A 67 -19.18 -10.40 -5.34
CA GLU A 67 -20.10 -11.17 -6.16
C GLU A 67 -20.12 -10.74 -7.63
N LYS A 68 -19.95 -9.46 -7.89
CA LYS A 68 -19.99 -8.90 -9.25
C LYS A 68 -18.64 -8.93 -9.96
N TYR A 69 -17.55 -8.68 -9.22
CA TYR A 69 -16.22 -8.43 -9.79
C TYR A 69 -15.23 -9.57 -9.56
N GLY A 70 -15.59 -10.60 -8.77
CA GLY A 70 -14.66 -11.67 -8.41
C GLY A 70 -13.61 -11.22 -7.40
N GLY A 71 -12.36 -11.60 -7.61
CA GLY A 71 -11.25 -11.28 -6.71
C GLY A 71 -11.08 -12.29 -5.60
N GLY A 72 -10.38 -11.91 -4.53
CA GLY A 72 -10.22 -12.72 -3.31
C GLY A 72 -8.88 -13.44 -3.16
N ASN A 73 -7.91 -13.21 -4.05
CA ASN A 73 -6.58 -13.84 -3.97
C ASN A 73 -5.51 -12.93 -3.33
N GLY A 74 -5.91 -11.77 -2.83
CA GLY A 74 -4.99 -10.76 -2.30
C GLY A 74 -4.11 -11.23 -1.13
N GLU A 75 -4.57 -12.21 -0.32
CA GLU A 75 -3.71 -12.79 0.72
C GLU A 75 -2.51 -13.51 0.14
N ASN A 76 -2.67 -14.27 -0.95
CA ASN A 76 -1.57 -14.94 -1.63
C ASN A 76 -0.61 -13.93 -2.27
N TYR A 77 -1.13 -12.84 -2.83
CA TYR A 77 -0.32 -11.74 -3.36
C TYR A 77 0.52 -11.07 -2.25
N VAL A 78 -0.07 -10.73 -1.11
CA VAL A 78 0.67 -10.18 0.04
C VAL A 78 1.70 -11.18 0.56
N ARG A 79 1.35 -12.46 0.61
CA ARG A 79 2.28 -13.54 1.00
C ARG A 79 3.45 -13.65 0.04
N PHE A 80 3.25 -13.50 -1.27
CA PHE A 80 4.33 -13.43 -2.26
C PHE A 80 5.26 -12.24 -1.96
N ILE A 81 4.73 -11.06 -1.69
CA ILE A 81 5.56 -9.90 -1.31
C ILE A 81 6.40 -10.23 -0.08
N ILE A 82 5.81 -10.79 0.96
CA ILE A 82 6.48 -11.08 2.24
C ILE A 82 7.50 -12.21 2.14
N LYS A 83 7.16 -13.28 1.43
CA LYS A 83 7.95 -14.53 1.45
C LYS A 83 8.93 -14.66 0.28
N THR A 84 8.71 -13.92 -0.80
CA THR A 84 9.53 -14.03 -2.01
C THR A 84 10.17 -12.71 -2.38
N LEU A 85 9.37 -11.66 -2.63
CA LEU A 85 9.88 -10.40 -3.13
C LEU A 85 10.75 -9.68 -2.10
N LYS A 86 10.24 -9.48 -0.88
CA LYS A 86 10.96 -8.74 0.16
C LYS A 86 12.30 -9.40 0.53
N PRO A 87 12.40 -10.71 0.79
CA PRO A 87 13.70 -11.35 1.04
C PRO A 87 14.68 -11.19 -0.12
N LYS A 88 14.20 -11.23 -1.38
CA LYS A 88 15.04 -11.00 -2.55
C LYS A 88 15.55 -9.57 -2.60
N VAL A 89 14.69 -8.59 -2.37
CA VAL A 89 15.06 -7.16 -2.29
C VAL A 89 16.09 -6.93 -1.18
N ASP A 90 15.84 -7.47 0.01
CA ASP A 90 16.74 -7.31 1.16
C ASP A 90 18.12 -7.97 0.93
N SER A 91 18.19 -9.00 0.08
CA SER A 91 19.46 -9.66 -0.29
C SER A 91 20.25 -8.91 -1.37
N LEU A 92 19.58 -8.13 -2.22
CA LEU A 92 20.20 -7.44 -3.35
C LEU A 92 20.56 -5.98 -3.04
N TYR A 93 19.83 -5.35 -2.12
CA TYR A 93 19.96 -3.92 -1.85
C TYR A 93 20.21 -3.65 -0.36
N ARG A 94 20.85 -2.53 -0.07
CA ARG A 94 21.11 -2.07 1.31
C ARG A 94 19.83 -1.53 1.96
N THR A 95 18.97 -2.43 2.37
CA THR A 95 17.68 -2.10 2.98
C THR A 95 17.74 -2.04 4.50
N LYS A 96 16.89 -1.21 5.11
CA LYS A 96 16.48 -1.32 6.51
C LYS A 96 15.30 -2.26 6.58
N SER A 97 15.52 -3.56 6.75
CA SER A 97 14.54 -4.63 6.53
C SER A 97 13.44 -4.74 7.60
N ASN A 98 13.54 -4.00 8.72
CA ASN A 98 12.54 -4.06 9.79
C ASN A 98 11.24 -3.32 9.45
N ALA A 99 10.14 -3.68 10.11
CA ALA A 99 8.81 -3.12 9.84
C ALA A 99 8.76 -1.58 9.91
N LYS A 100 9.44 -0.96 10.87
CA LYS A 100 9.49 0.51 11.04
C LYS A 100 9.98 1.22 9.77
N ASN A 101 10.82 0.57 8.98
CA ASN A 101 11.44 1.10 7.76
C ASN A 101 10.89 0.47 6.48
N THR A 102 9.84 -0.33 6.58
CA THR A 102 9.16 -0.96 5.44
C THR A 102 7.75 -0.39 5.32
N ALA A 103 7.42 0.14 4.15
CA ALA A 103 6.12 0.69 3.83
C ALA A 103 5.49 -0.01 2.62
N ILE A 104 4.16 0.03 2.52
CA ILE A 104 3.39 -0.47 1.37
C ILE A 104 2.37 0.57 0.95
N PHE A 105 2.36 0.95 -0.33
CA PHE A 105 1.60 2.08 -0.85
C PHE A 105 0.80 1.68 -2.09
N GLY A 106 -0.38 2.24 -2.23
CA GLY A 106 -1.17 2.08 -3.46
C GLY A 106 -2.45 2.91 -3.47
N SER A 107 -3.07 2.95 -4.64
CA SER A 107 -4.33 3.65 -4.89
C SER A 107 -5.43 2.67 -5.30
N SER A 108 -6.69 3.04 -5.06
CA SER A 108 -7.85 2.26 -5.46
C SER A 108 -7.80 0.84 -4.83
N LEU A 109 -7.80 -0.23 -5.64
CA LEU A 109 -7.56 -1.60 -5.17
C LEU A 109 -6.16 -1.75 -4.56
N GLY A 110 -5.14 -1.02 -5.08
CA GLY A 110 -3.82 -0.95 -4.46
C GLY A 110 -3.85 -0.32 -3.06
N GLY A 111 -4.73 0.65 -2.82
CA GLY A 111 -5.00 1.19 -1.49
C GLY A 111 -5.66 0.18 -0.56
N LEU A 112 -6.65 -0.57 -1.06
CA LEU A 112 -7.32 -1.64 -0.32
C LEU A 112 -6.33 -2.73 0.12
N ILE A 113 -5.50 -3.24 -0.79
CA ILE A 113 -4.52 -4.28 -0.45
C ILE A 113 -3.39 -3.75 0.44
N SER A 114 -2.98 -2.49 0.30
CA SER A 114 -2.01 -1.85 1.20
C SER A 114 -2.55 -1.75 2.63
N PHE A 115 -3.82 -1.37 2.78
CA PHE A 115 -4.50 -1.36 4.06
C PHE A 115 -4.58 -2.77 4.66
N TYR A 116 -5.03 -3.75 3.88
CA TYR A 116 -5.07 -5.15 4.31
C TYR A 116 -3.70 -5.64 4.79
N ALA A 117 -2.65 -5.39 4.00
CA ALA A 117 -1.31 -5.86 4.30
C ALA A 117 -0.77 -5.29 5.62
N VAL A 118 -0.97 -4.00 5.89
CA VAL A 118 -0.47 -3.38 7.13
C VAL A 118 -1.25 -3.83 8.37
N ILE A 119 -2.55 -4.12 8.24
CA ILE A 119 -3.37 -4.62 9.35
C ILE A 119 -3.03 -6.09 9.65
N LYS A 120 -2.90 -6.94 8.64
CA LYS A 120 -2.61 -8.38 8.82
C LYS A 120 -1.16 -8.69 9.14
N HIS A 121 -0.23 -7.86 8.67
CA HIS A 121 1.21 -8.10 8.78
C HIS A 121 1.98 -6.90 9.34
N PRO A 122 1.61 -6.34 10.51
CA PRO A 122 2.26 -5.16 11.10
C PRO A 122 3.71 -5.40 11.48
N ASN A 123 4.12 -6.67 11.63
CA ASN A 123 5.51 -7.04 11.89
C ASN A 123 6.40 -6.98 10.62
N VAL A 124 5.80 -6.83 9.45
CA VAL A 124 6.50 -6.67 8.17
C VAL A 124 6.36 -5.25 7.64
N PHE A 125 5.13 -4.73 7.63
CA PHE A 125 4.82 -3.38 7.16
C PHE A 125 4.44 -2.49 8.34
N GLY A 126 5.33 -1.59 8.72
CA GLY A 126 5.07 -0.62 9.81
C GLY A 126 4.40 0.65 9.33
N LYS A 127 4.23 0.82 8.01
CA LYS A 127 3.61 2.00 7.40
C LYS A 127 2.81 1.61 6.15
N ALA A 128 1.71 2.34 5.91
CA ALA A 128 0.97 2.26 4.66
C ALA A 128 0.58 3.65 4.14
N GLY A 129 0.65 3.81 2.82
CA GLY A 129 0.00 4.90 2.08
C GLY A 129 -1.22 4.34 1.37
N VAL A 130 -2.39 4.80 1.76
CA VAL A 130 -3.69 4.27 1.33
C VAL A 130 -4.44 5.39 0.63
N PHE A 131 -4.31 5.42 -0.69
CA PHE A 131 -4.82 6.49 -1.53
C PHE A 131 -6.10 6.08 -2.21
N SER A 132 -7.15 6.88 -2.07
CA SER A 132 -8.47 6.65 -2.68
C SER A 132 -8.91 5.17 -2.61
N PRO A 133 -8.87 4.54 -1.41
CA PRO A 133 -8.99 3.07 -1.30
C PRO A 133 -10.37 2.58 -1.72
N SER A 134 -10.41 1.48 -2.46
CA SER A 134 -11.66 0.82 -2.86
C SER A 134 -12.33 0.06 -1.72
N PHE A 135 -12.64 0.72 -0.59
CA PHE A 135 -13.33 0.07 0.54
C PHE A 135 -14.76 -0.36 0.22
N TRP A 136 -15.37 0.25 -0.81
CA TRP A 136 -16.65 -0.16 -1.38
C TRP A 136 -16.65 -1.58 -1.96
N PHE A 137 -15.46 -2.15 -2.23
CA PHE A 137 -15.34 -3.45 -2.88
C PHE A 137 -15.92 -4.60 -2.01
N SER A 138 -15.72 -4.53 -0.69
CA SER A 138 -16.29 -5.51 0.26
C SER A 138 -16.36 -4.94 1.67
N ASP A 139 -17.51 -5.11 2.33
CA ASP A 139 -17.68 -4.73 3.75
C ASP A 139 -16.81 -5.56 4.70
N GLU A 140 -16.23 -6.67 4.24
CA GLU A 140 -15.30 -7.48 5.03
C GLU A 140 -14.06 -6.71 5.47
N VAL A 141 -13.69 -5.63 4.76
CA VAL A 141 -12.58 -4.76 5.15
C VAL A 141 -12.84 -4.07 6.51
N TYR A 142 -14.07 -3.69 6.78
CA TYR A 142 -14.47 -3.10 8.07
C TYR A 142 -14.48 -4.16 9.16
N SER A 143 -15.05 -5.35 8.88
CA SER A 143 -15.04 -6.49 9.78
C SER A 143 -13.63 -6.97 10.14
N LEU A 144 -12.70 -6.90 9.18
CA LEU A 144 -11.27 -7.14 9.43
C LEU A 144 -10.74 -6.17 10.49
N MET A 145 -11.04 -4.87 10.34
CA MET A 145 -10.55 -3.85 11.27
C MET A 145 -11.16 -4.01 12.67
N GLU A 146 -12.45 -4.32 12.77
CA GLU A 146 -13.13 -4.55 14.05
C GLU A 146 -12.53 -5.71 14.86
N LYS A 147 -12.09 -6.75 14.16
CA LYS A 147 -11.49 -7.96 14.76
C LYS A 147 -9.98 -7.86 14.96
N SER A 148 -9.36 -6.79 14.50
CA SER A 148 -7.91 -6.62 14.56
C SER A 148 -7.49 -6.07 15.91
N GLU A 149 -6.37 -6.58 16.44
CA GLU A 149 -5.74 -6.03 17.63
C GLU A 149 -5.10 -4.67 17.33
N THR A 150 -4.82 -3.90 18.39
CA THR A 150 -4.14 -2.62 18.29
C THR A 150 -2.82 -2.75 17.51
N SER A 151 -2.69 -2.02 16.42
CA SER A 151 -1.46 -1.98 15.62
C SER A 151 -0.67 -0.70 15.88
N LYS A 152 0.66 -0.83 15.94
CA LYS A 152 1.59 0.32 15.98
C LYS A 152 1.94 0.85 14.59
N ALA A 153 1.40 0.27 13.56
CA ALA A 153 1.61 0.72 12.18
C ALA A 153 1.02 2.12 11.97
N LYS A 154 1.70 2.89 11.12
CA LYS A 154 1.25 4.25 10.74
C LYS A 154 0.57 4.17 9.39
N ILE A 155 -0.67 4.61 9.31
CA ILE A 155 -1.45 4.61 8.06
C ILE A 155 -1.71 6.07 7.68
N PHE A 156 -1.33 6.41 6.46
CA PHE A 156 -1.62 7.69 5.84
C PHE A 156 -2.73 7.50 4.81
N PHE A 157 -3.83 8.22 4.97
CA PHE A 157 -4.95 8.22 4.03
C PHE A 157 -4.99 9.50 3.23
N LEU A 158 -5.34 9.38 1.95
CA LEU A 158 -5.65 10.49 1.07
C LEU A 158 -6.76 10.05 0.11
N CYS A 159 -7.76 10.90 -0.11
CA CYS A 159 -8.73 10.74 -1.19
C CYS A 159 -9.22 12.11 -1.67
N GLY A 160 -9.70 12.17 -2.91
CA GLY A 160 -10.43 13.30 -3.44
C GLY A 160 -11.89 13.29 -2.97
N ASP A 161 -12.47 14.47 -2.81
CA ASP A 161 -13.88 14.63 -2.41
C ASP A 161 -14.87 14.48 -3.57
N LYS A 162 -14.37 14.41 -4.80
CA LYS A 162 -15.15 14.32 -6.04
C LYS A 162 -14.92 13.04 -6.84
N GLU A 163 -14.25 12.04 -6.27
CA GLU A 163 -13.94 10.80 -6.98
C GLU A 163 -15.15 9.89 -7.16
N ASN A 164 -15.97 9.75 -6.13
CA ASN A 164 -17.26 9.09 -6.15
C ASN A 164 -18.10 9.49 -4.91
N GLU A 165 -19.36 9.05 -4.87
CA GLU A 165 -20.32 9.43 -3.82
C GLU A 165 -19.97 8.88 -2.43
N THR A 166 -19.26 7.76 -2.33
CA THR A 166 -19.00 7.06 -1.06
C THR A 166 -17.56 7.18 -0.57
N MET A 167 -16.60 7.57 -1.40
CA MET A 167 -15.17 7.56 -1.07
C MET A 167 -14.85 8.21 0.29
N VAL A 168 -15.35 9.43 0.49
CA VAL A 168 -15.11 10.19 1.73
C VAL A 168 -15.81 9.55 2.93
N SER A 169 -17.06 9.07 2.75
CA SER A 169 -17.82 8.41 3.83
C SER A 169 -17.20 7.07 4.22
N ASP A 170 -16.76 6.27 3.25
CA ASP A 170 -16.08 5.00 3.47
C ASP A 170 -14.77 5.19 4.24
N LEU A 171 -14.00 6.20 3.85
CA LEU A 171 -12.76 6.51 4.53
C LEU A 171 -13.00 7.02 5.97
N LYS A 172 -14.01 7.87 6.20
CA LYS A 172 -14.39 8.32 7.54
C LYS A 172 -14.88 7.17 8.43
N LYS A 173 -15.66 6.22 7.86
CA LYS A 173 -16.08 5.00 8.55
C LYS A 173 -14.86 4.21 9.02
N MET A 174 -13.89 3.99 8.14
CA MET A 174 -12.65 3.30 8.48
C MET A 174 -11.82 4.05 9.54
N GLN A 175 -11.68 5.37 9.43
CA GLN A 175 -10.98 6.18 10.43
C GLN A 175 -11.62 6.03 11.82
N THR A 176 -12.95 6.02 11.91
CA THR A 176 -13.66 5.83 13.16
C THR A 176 -13.33 4.48 13.82
N LEU A 177 -13.21 3.41 13.03
CA LEU A 177 -12.80 2.08 13.51
C LEU A 177 -11.35 2.06 13.99
N LEU A 178 -10.45 2.71 13.24
CA LEU A 178 -9.04 2.84 13.61
C LEU A 178 -8.85 3.62 14.92
N ASP A 179 -9.59 4.72 15.11
CA ASP A 179 -9.54 5.50 16.36
C ASP A 179 -10.02 4.68 17.57
N ARG A 180 -11.07 3.86 17.42
CA ARG A 180 -11.57 2.93 18.47
C ARG A 180 -10.52 1.89 18.83
N ASN A 181 -9.80 1.36 17.85
CA ASN A 181 -8.77 0.33 18.04
C ASN A 181 -7.39 0.92 18.38
N ARG A 182 -7.28 2.22 18.65
CA ARG A 182 -6.03 2.92 18.99
C ARG A 182 -4.92 2.73 17.94
N CYS A 183 -5.28 2.60 16.68
CA CYS A 183 -4.33 2.59 15.57
C CYS A 183 -3.92 4.02 15.20
N TYR A 184 -2.64 4.22 14.88
CA TYR A 184 -2.14 5.55 14.50
C TYR A 184 -2.50 5.86 13.06
N CYS A 185 -3.47 6.76 12.86
CA CYS A 185 -3.81 7.33 11.57
C CYS A 185 -3.29 8.77 11.49
N LEU A 186 -2.55 9.11 10.43
CA LEU A 186 -2.26 10.51 10.12
C LEU A 186 -3.48 11.05 9.37
N LYS A 187 -4.19 11.97 10.01
CA LYS A 187 -5.33 12.68 9.39
C LYS A 187 -4.76 13.82 8.52
N LEU A 188 -5.25 13.93 7.31
CA LEU A 188 -5.16 15.17 6.53
C LEU A 188 -6.38 16.02 6.80
#